data_10231f2a1fd29fbdd8aecec831bd58bf
#
_entry.id   10231f2a1fd29fbdd8aecec831bd58bf
#
_cell.length_a   1.000
_cell.length_b   1.000
_cell.length_c   1.000
_cell.angle_alpha   90.00
_cell.angle_beta   90.00
_cell.angle_gamma   90.00
#
_symmetry.space_group_name_H-M   'P 1'
#
loop_
_entity.id
_entity.type
_entity.pdbx_description
1 polymer ?
#
loop_
_entity_poly.entity_id
_entity_poly.type
_entity_poly.pdbx_seq_one_letter_code
_entity_poly.pdbx_strand_id
1 'polypeptide(L)'
;METAALDGFGSAPDSGAMDGNYDYIIIGSGSAGSALAYRLGEDETTRILVLEFGGSDAGPLIQMPAALSYPMNMKRYDWGYFAEPEPALGGRSLVCPRGKVIGGSSSINGM
;
A
#
# COMPACT_ATOMS: atom_id res chain seq x y z
N MET A 1 13.49 6.90 -9.03
CA MET A 1 12.21 6.28 -8.66
C MET A 1 11.40 7.28 -7.88
N GLU A 2 10.24 7.63 -8.35
CA GLU A 2 9.38 8.61 -7.72
C GLU A 2 8.11 7.92 -7.21
N THR A 3 7.77 8.16 -5.96
CA THR A 3 6.57 7.58 -5.34
C THR A 3 5.60 8.73 -5.05
N ALA A 4 4.46 8.71 -5.71
CA ALA A 4 3.37 9.63 -5.41
C ALA A 4 2.37 8.92 -4.48
N ALA A 5 2.31 9.33 -3.22
CA ALA A 5 1.26 8.92 -2.29
C ALA A 5 0.09 9.89 -2.44
N LEU A 6 -1.07 9.38 -2.81
CA LEU A 6 -2.30 10.15 -2.80
C LEU A 6 -2.86 10.13 -1.38
N ASP A 7 -2.40 11.04 -0.54
CA ASP A 7 -2.98 11.23 0.78
C ASP A 7 -4.38 11.84 0.63
N GLY A 8 -5.38 11.10 1.07
CA GLY A 8 -6.77 11.57 1.06
C GLY A 8 -7.05 12.78 1.97
N PHE A 9 -6.03 13.40 2.56
CA PHE A 9 -6.09 14.59 3.43
C PHE A 9 -4.85 15.50 3.34
N GLY A 10 -4.04 15.38 2.33
CA GLY A 10 -2.94 16.30 2.05
C GLY A 10 -3.18 17.03 0.72
N SER A 11 -2.68 18.25 0.59
CA SER A 11 -2.63 18.95 -0.70
C SER A 11 -2.05 18.00 -1.76
N ALA A 12 -2.71 17.93 -2.92
CA ALA A 12 -2.19 17.18 -4.07
C ALA A 12 -0.69 17.50 -4.25
N PRO A 13 0.15 16.51 -4.54
CA PRO A 13 1.55 16.78 -4.85
C PRO A 13 1.60 17.82 -5.97
N ASP A 14 2.57 18.71 -5.85
CA ASP A 14 2.78 19.78 -6.83
C ASP A 14 2.68 19.19 -8.24
N SER A 15 1.75 19.71 -9.05
CA SER A 15 1.47 19.19 -10.40
C SER A 15 2.70 19.19 -11.33
N GLY A 16 3.76 19.87 -10.94
CA GLY A 16 5.06 19.84 -11.62
C GLY A 16 5.79 18.49 -11.55
N ALA A 17 5.51 17.64 -10.56
CA ALA A 17 6.19 16.36 -10.39
C ALA A 17 5.63 15.24 -11.28
N MET A 18 4.43 15.41 -11.82
CA MET A 18 3.76 14.39 -12.66
C MET A 18 3.87 14.63 -14.16
N ASP A 19 4.52 15.70 -14.57
CA ASP A 19 4.59 16.13 -15.98
C ASP A 19 5.77 15.48 -16.75
N GLY A 20 6.07 14.24 -16.41
CA GLY A 20 7.17 13.47 -16.97
C GLY A 20 6.71 12.31 -17.86
N ASN A 21 7.51 11.98 -18.87
CA ASN A 21 7.38 10.71 -19.57
C ASN A 21 7.94 9.61 -18.68
N TYR A 22 7.19 8.55 -18.47
CA TYR A 22 7.59 7.36 -17.72
C TYR A 22 7.59 6.15 -18.65
N ASP A 23 8.58 5.26 -18.47
CA ASP A 23 8.66 4.00 -19.20
C ASP A 23 7.70 2.97 -18.60
N TYR A 24 7.51 3.04 -17.26
CA TYR A 24 6.60 2.16 -16.53
C TYR A 24 5.79 2.93 -15.50
N ILE A 25 4.52 2.54 -15.37
CA ILE A 25 3.64 2.99 -14.30
C ILE A 25 3.23 1.76 -13.49
N ILE A 26 3.58 1.72 -12.21
CA ILE A 26 3.25 0.63 -11.29
C ILE A 26 2.14 1.11 -10.38
N ILE A 27 1.01 0.40 -10.36
CA ILE A 27 -0.13 0.72 -9.51
C ILE A 27 -0.08 -0.15 -8.26
N GLY A 28 0.15 0.49 -7.13
CA GLY A 28 0.32 -0.11 -5.81
C GLY A 28 1.79 -0.39 -5.46
N SER A 29 2.19 0.08 -4.28
CA SER A 29 3.53 -0.16 -3.70
C SER A 29 3.55 -1.32 -2.69
N GLY A 30 2.66 -2.30 -2.86
CA GLY A 30 2.68 -3.55 -2.10
C GLY A 30 3.88 -4.42 -2.45
N SER A 31 3.97 -5.63 -1.89
CA SER A 31 5.12 -6.54 -2.06
C SER A 31 5.51 -6.75 -3.53
N ALA A 32 4.54 -6.96 -4.41
CA ALA A 32 4.79 -7.18 -5.84
C ALA A 32 5.25 -5.89 -6.54
N GLY A 33 4.54 -4.77 -6.31
CA GLY A 33 4.88 -3.49 -6.93
C GLY A 33 6.23 -2.97 -6.50
N SER A 34 6.59 -3.13 -5.22
CA SER A 34 7.90 -2.74 -4.70
C SER A 34 9.02 -3.59 -5.29
N ALA A 35 8.82 -4.91 -5.41
CA ALA A 35 9.80 -5.81 -6.04
C ALA A 35 10.00 -5.47 -7.52
N LEU A 36 8.89 -5.18 -8.23
CA LEU A 36 8.94 -4.79 -9.63
C LEU A 36 9.65 -3.44 -9.82
N ALA A 37 9.31 -2.44 -8.98
CA ALA A 37 9.96 -1.13 -9.02
C ALA A 37 11.46 -1.24 -8.76
N TYR A 38 11.86 -2.07 -7.79
CA TYR A 38 13.27 -2.32 -7.50
C TYR A 38 14.00 -2.89 -8.72
N ARG A 39 13.45 -3.96 -9.33
CA ARG A 39 14.08 -4.63 -10.46
C ARG A 39 14.15 -3.77 -11.72
N LEU A 40 13.10 -3.08 -12.05
CA LEU A 40 13.10 -2.16 -13.20
C LEU A 40 14.01 -0.95 -12.97
N GLY A 41 14.16 -0.51 -11.71
CA GLY A 41 15.01 0.61 -11.33
C GLY A 41 16.51 0.26 -11.22
N GLU A 42 16.93 -1.00 -11.45
CA GLU A 42 18.32 -1.37 -11.60
C GLU A 42 18.95 -0.73 -12.86
N ASP A 43 18.14 -0.42 -13.84
CA ASP A 43 18.52 0.40 -15.00
C ASP A 43 18.26 1.88 -14.68
N GLU A 44 19.32 2.64 -14.45
CA GLU A 44 19.25 4.08 -14.11
C GLU A 44 18.62 4.93 -15.21
N THR A 45 18.53 4.42 -16.45
CA THR A 45 17.88 5.13 -17.56
C THR A 45 16.38 4.96 -17.57
N THR A 46 15.85 3.98 -16.83
CA THR A 46 14.42 3.67 -16.76
C THR A 46 13.70 4.61 -15.79
N ARG A 47 12.67 5.28 -16.27
CA ARG A 47 11.82 6.16 -15.48
C ARG A 47 10.57 5.42 -15.03
N ILE A 48 10.39 5.28 -13.71
CA ILE A 48 9.30 4.53 -13.12
C ILE A 48 8.47 5.44 -12.23
N LEU A 49 7.16 5.46 -12.47
CA LEU A 49 6.18 6.07 -11.59
C LEU A 49 5.48 4.98 -10.77
N VAL A 50 5.52 5.09 -9.46
CA VAL A 50 4.76 4.21 -8.56
C VAL A 50 3.62 4.99 -7.95
N LEU A 51 2.38 4.56 -8.23
CA LEU A 51 1.16 5.14 -7.67
C LEU A 51 0.69 4.30 -6.50
N GLU A 52 0.63 4.89 -5.30
CA GLU A 52 0.10 4.23 -4.10
C GLU A 52 -1.07 5.05 -3.55
N PHE A 53 -2.15 4.37 -3.21
CA PHE A 53 -3.33 5.02 -2.63
C PHE A 53 -3.16 5.31 -1.14
N GLY A 54 -2.46 4.43 -0.42
CA GLY A 54 -2.24 4.56 1.01
C GLY A 54 -1.12 5.55 1.36
N GLY A 55 -1.11 5.96 2.62
CA GLY A 55 -0.07 6.85 3.14
C GLY A 55 1.22 6.14 3.48
N SER A 56 2.11 6.87 4.16
CA SER A 56 3.40 6.36 4.62
C SER A 56 3.26 5.26 5.68
N ASP A 57 4.15 4.27 5.62
CA ASP A 57 4.35 3.21 6.62
C ASP A 57 5.25 3.64 7.80
N ALA A 58 5.80 4.85 7.77
CA ALA A 58 6.74 5.35 8.79
C ALA A 58 6.11 5.65 10.16
N GLY A 59 4.82 5.33 10.35
CA GLY A 59 4.12 5.57 11.61
C GLY A 59 4.49 4.57 12.70
N PRO A 60 4.47 4.96 14.00
CA PRO A 60 4.83 4.07 15.11
C PRO A 60 3.96 2.82 15.19
N LEU A 61 2.69 2.90 14.79
CA LEU A 61 1.77 1.75 14.81
C LEU A 61 2.15 0.65 13.80
N ILE A 62 2.84 1.00 12.72
CA ILE A 62 3.33 0.02 11.73
C ILE A 62 4.71 -0.48 12.11
N GLN A 63 5.58 0.42 12.58
CA GLN A 63 6.96 0.09 12.89
C GLN A 63 7.15 -0.64 14.23
N MET A 64 6.12 -0.66 15.09
CA MET A 64 6.18 -1.29 16.40
C MET A 64 5.53 -2.68 16.37
N PRO A 65 6.29 -3.79 16.52
CA PRO A 65 5.75 -5.15 16.46
C PRO A 65 4.59 -5.42 17.43
N ALA A 66 4.62 -4.82 18.62
CA ALA A 66 3.56 -4.97 19.62
C ALA A 66 2.23 -4.33 19.21
N ALA A 67 2.23 -3.46 18.20
CA ALA A 67 1.04 -2.76 17.73
C ALA A 67 0.35 -3.46 16.54
N LEU A 68 0.83 -4.62 16.11
CA LEU A 68 0.44 -5.29 14.87
C LEU A 68 -1.08 -5.39 14.65
N SER A 69 -1.88 -5.60 15.70
CA SER A 69 -3.34 -5.71 15.58
C SER A 69 -4.04 -4.37 15.31
N TYR A 70 -3.40 -3.25 15.59
CA TYR A 70 -4.01 -1.92 15.41
C TYR A 70 -4.15 -1.55 13.92
N PRO A 71 -3.08 -1.58 13.10
CA PRO A 71 -3.18 -1.23 11.69
C PRO A 71 -4.21 -2.06 10.92
N MET A 72 -4.32 -3.37 11.22
CA MET A 72 -5.28 -4.27 10.59
C MET A 72 -6.75 -3.95 10.90
N ASN A 73 -7.02 -3.11 11.91
CA ASN A 73 -8.37 -2.71 12.32
C ASN A 73 -8.62 -1.20 12.08
N MET A 74 -7.68 -0.49 11.46
CA MET A 74 -7.80 0.95 11.25
C MET A 74 -8.07 1.26 9.77
N LYS A 75 -9.17 1.95 9.48
CA LYS A 75 -9.53 2.41 8.12
C LYS A 75 -8.42 3.22 7.41
N ARG A 76 -7.48 3.77 8.17
CA ARG A 76 -6.33 4.48 7.64
C ARG A 76 -5.37 3.53 6.92
N TYR A 77 -5.16 2.34 7.46
CA TYR A 77 -4.16 1.37 7.01
C TYR A 77 -4.74 0.10 6.39
N ASP A 78 -6.04 -0.10 6.50
CA ASP A 78 -6.75 -1.28 6.01
C ASP A 78 -7.92 -0.89 5.11
N TRP A 79 -8.12 -1.65 4.03
CA TRP A 79 -9.25 -1.48 3.12
C TRP A 79 -10.57 -1.92 3.74
N GLY A 80 -10.54 -2.73 4.79
CA GLY A 80 -11.71 -3.18 5.52
C GLY A 80 -12.57 -4.19 4.75
N TYR A 81 -11.95 -5.10 4.02
CA TYR A 81 -12.68 -6.14 3.30
C TYR A 81 -13.19 -7.25 4.23
N PHE A 82 -14.32 -7.83 3.83
CA PHE A 82 -14.91 -8.99 4.47
C PHE A 82 -15.12 -10.07 3.42
N ALA A 83 -14.91 -11.33 3.81
CA ALA A 83 -15.29 -12.47 2.99
C ALA A 83 -16.82 -12.61 2.97
N GLU A 84 -17.35 -13.20 1.91
CA GLU A 84 -18.75 -13.63 1.89
C GLU A 84 -19.01 -14.61 3.04
N PRO A 85 -20.26 -14.68 3.55
CA PRO A 85 -20.63 -15.63 4.59
C PRO A 85 -20.32 -17.08 4.16
N GLU A 86 -19.54 -17.80 4.98
CA GLU A 86 -19.09 -19.15 4.67
C GLU A 86 -19.99 -20.18 5.38
N PRO A 87 -20.77 -21.01 4.66
CA PRO A 87 -21.65 -21.99 5.27
C PRO A 87 -20.95 -22.99 6.18
N ALA A 88 -19.73 -23.42 5.81
CA ALA A 88 -18.91 -24.34 6.61
C ALA A 88 -18.45 -23.73 7.94
N LEU A 89 -18.50 -22.42 8.07
CA LEU A 89 -18.18 -21.67 9.29
C LEU A 89 -19.44 -21.18 10.02
N GLY A 90 -20.59 -21.82 9.77
CA GLY A 90 -21.86 -21.42 10.37
C GLY A 90 -22.38 -20.08 9.86
N GLY A 91 -22.11 -19.73 8.62
CA GLY A 91 -22.55 -18.48 8.00
C GLY A 91 -21.76 -17.24 8.43
N ARG A 92 -20.58 -17.40 9.04
CA ARG A 92 -19.77 -16.26 9.45
C ARG A 92 -19.04 -15.61 8.28
N SER A 93 -19.03 -14.29 8.28
CA SER A 93 -18.18 -13.47 7.44
C SER A 93 -16.86 -13.18 8.17
N LEU A 94 -15.75 -13.43 7.51
CA LEU A 94 -14.42 -13.19 8.08
C LEU A 94 -13.87 -11.86 7.62
N VAL A 95 -13.20 -11.16 8.52
CA VAL A 95 -12.42 -9.96 8.19
C VAL A 95 -11.21 -10.36 7.36
N CYS A 96 -10.98 -9.66 6.24
CA CYS A 96 -9.86 -9.90 5.34
C CYS A 96 -9.00 -8.63 5.24
N PRO A 97 -8.13 -8.36 6.23
CA PRO A 97 -7.31 -7.15 6.21
C PRO A 97 -6.43 -7.09 4.96
N ARG A 98 -6.40 -5.93 4.32
CA ARG A 98 -5.53 -5.64 3.17
C ARG A 98 -4.95 -4.25 3.34
N GLY A 99 -3.63 -4.16 3.30
CA GLY A 99 -2.91 -2.92 3.55
C GLY A 99 -3.24 -1.84 2.53
N LYS A 100 -3.57 -0.68 3.06
CA LYS A 100 -3.77 0.58 2.35
C LYS A 100 -2.68 1.56 2.80
N VAL A 101 -1.45 1.24 2.43
CA VAL A 101 -0.24 1.92 2.92
C VAL A 101 0.94 1.51 2.04
N ILE A 102 1.99 2.31 2.00
CA ILE A 102 3.26 1.93 1.36
C ILE A 102 3.72 0.58 1.91
N GLY A 103 4.09 -0.36 1.02
CA GLY A 103 4.37 -1.74 1.36
C GLY A 103 3.14 -2.66 1.35
N GLY A 104 1.92 -2.08 1.30
CA GLY A 104 0.67 -2.84 1.20
C GLY A 104 0.42 -3.75 2.40
N SER A 105 -0.09 -4.95 2.13
CA SER A 105 -0.41 -5.91 3.22
C SER A 105 0.81 -6.40 3.97
N SER A 106 2.01 -6.39 3.38
CA SER A 106 3.23 -6.76 4.11
C SER A 106 3.60 -5.76 5.22
N SER A 107 3.14 -4.52 5.13
CA SER A 107 3.37 -3.52 6.20
C SER A 107 2.43 -3.67 7.39
N ILE A 108 1.32 -4.39 7.24
CA ILE A 108 0.33 -4.56 8.31
C ILE A 108 0.09 -6.02 8.71
N ASN A 109 0.72 -6.98 8.04
CA ASN A 109 0.53 -8.38 8.38
C ASN A 109 1.19 -8.72 9.71
N GLY A 110 0.63 -9.70 10.40
CA GLY A 110 1.14 -10.18 11.67
C GLY A 110 1.92 -11.47 11.52
N MET A 111 2.86 -11.54 10.64
CA MET A 111 3.72 -12.72 10.37
C MET A 111 3.20 -14.07 10.84
#